data_c167fc2246a90a5d44d8b19844ea965c
#
_entry.id   c167fc2246a90a5d44d8b19844ea965c
#
_cell.length_a   1.000
_cell.length_b   1.000
_cell.length_c   1.000
_cell.angle_alpha   90.00
_cell.angle_beta   90.00
_cell.angle_gamma   90.00
#
_symmetry.space_group_name_H-M   'P 1'
#
loop_
_entity.id
_entity.type
_entity.pdbx_description
1 polymer ?
#
loop_
_entity_poly.entity_id
_entity_poly.type
_entity_poly.pdbx_seq_one_letter_code
_entity_poly.pdbx_strand_id
1 'polypeptide(L)'
;MDRARTVLNLINLFDSTDREIIMENINYGMPDLAGWRMEQYRRIFAYTGKSKSFVLSWFNHGVKLPLVDLCKISNLMGINVYSMLKKNGSYEALKQQSQQDNLVFGEDVATIYIEVFNAHRSADKSVVVDKLEECYGKSTDYHSGRMERVTGITGATKVAYRSWFARSRTRVRLPLDAMCKLAIEANVDIMEFFVKPEEENGVLEN
;
A
#
# COMPACT_ATOMS: atom_id res chain seq x y z
N MET A 1 9.15 13.70 -1.21
CA MET A 1 8.47 12.74 -2.13
C MET A 1 7.01 12.68 -1.73
N ASP A 2 6.09 12.81 -2.65
CA ASP A 2 4.64 12.72 -2.38
C ASP A 2 4.25 11.23 -2.14
N ARG A 3 4.12 10.87 -0.85
CA ARG A 3 3.80 9.49 -0.44
C ARG A 3 2.50 8.99 -1.06
N ALA A 4 1.47 9.83 -1.12
CA ALA A 4 0.17 9.45 -1.66
C ALA A 4 0.26 9.09 -3.14
N ARG A 5 0.96 9.89 -3.95
CA ARG A 5 1.17 9.62 -5.38
C ARG A 5 2.02 8.37 -5.60
N THR A 6 3.08 8.21 -4.82
CA THR A 6 3.95 7.02 -4.88
C THR A 6 3.16 5.75 -4.61
N VAL A 7 2.38 5.73 -3.53
CA VAL A 7 1.54 4.58 -3.14
C VAL A 7 0.44 4.31 -4.17
N LEU A 8 -0.25 5.35 -4.66
CA LEU A 8 -1.30 5.20 -5.66
C LEU A 8 -0.76 4.65 -6.99
N ASN A 9 0.38 5.16 -7.46
CA ASN A 9 1.01 4.68 -8.69
C ASN A 9 1.42 3.21 -8.55
N LEU A 10 1.96 2.82 -7.39
CA LEU A 10 2.34 1.44 -7.13
C LEU A 10 1.11 0.50 -7.10
N ILE A 11 0.01 0.92 -6.46
CA ILE A 11 -1.25 0.15 -6.45
C ILE A 11 -1.76 -0.05 -7.87
N ASN A 12 -1.86 1.02 -8.67
CA ASN A 12 -2.38 0.97 -10.03
C ASN A 12 -1.53 0.05 -10.93
N LEU A 13 -0.20 0.13 -10.81
CA LEU A 13 0.69 -0.72 -11.59
C LEU A 13 0.57 -2.18 -11.17
N PHE A 14 0.53 -2.46 -9.85
CA PHE A 14 0.35 -3.81 -9.33
C PHE A 14 -0.97 -4.44 -9.78
N ASP A 15 -2.06 -3.67 -9.77
CA ASP A 15 -3.38 -4.17 -10.17
C ASP A 15 -3.45 -4.50 -11.66
N SER A 16 -2.69 -3.78 -12.50
CA SER A 16 -2.57 -4.01 -13.94
C SER A 16 -1.53 -5.05 -14.33
N THR A 17 -0.68 -5.51 -13.39
CA THR A 17 0.39 -6.47 -13.68
C THR A 17 -0.12 -7.91 -13.56
N ASP A 18 0.22 -8.73 -14.57
CA ASP A 18 -0.05 -10.15 -14.57
C ASP A 18 0.72 -10.85 -13.44
N ARG A 19 0.03 -11.76 -12.74
CA ARG A 19 0.61 -12.54 -11.65
C ARG A 19 1.88 -13.29 -12.06
N GLU A 20 1.88 -13.82 -13.28
CA GLU A 20 2.97 -14.61 -13.84
C GLU A 20 4.28 -13.81 -13.89
N ILE A 21 4.22 -12.53 -14.28
CA ILE A 21 5.38 -11.62 -14.28
C ILE A 21 5.97 -11.49 -12.87
N ILE A 22 5.11 -11.29 -11.88
CA ILE A 22 5.54 -11.16 -10.47
C ILE A 22 6.23 -12.45 -10.00
N MET A 23 5.62 -13.60 -10.30
CA MET A 23 6.15 -14.89 -9.86
C MET A 23 7.46 -15.25 -10.57
N GLU A 24 7.61 -14.92 -11.86
CA GLU A 24 8.86 -15.08 -12.59
C GLU A 24 9.98 -14.23 -11.95
N ASN A 25 9.71 -12.96 -11.64
CA ASN A 25 10.70 -12.09 -11.02
C ASN A 25 11.10 -12.54 -9.61
N ILE A 26 10.16 -13.07 -8.80
CA ILE A 26 10.50 -13.68 -7.51
C ILE A 26 11.43 -14.88 -7.74
N ASN A 27 11.14 -15.73 -8.72
CA ASN A 27 11.97 -16.87 -9.04
C ASN A 27 13.37 -16.48 -9.56
N TYR A 28 13.48 -15.40 -10.34
CA TYR A 28 14.79 -14.88 -10.76
C TYR A 28 15.60 -14.33 -9.58
N GLY A 29 14.99 -13.54 -8.72
CA GLY A 29 15.67 -12.91 -7.59
C GLY A 29 15.97 -13.86 -6.43
N MET A 30 15.27 -14.98 -6.38
CA MET A 30 15.50 -16.06 -5.42
C MET A 30 15.67 -17.39 -6.18
N PRO A 31 16.75 -17.57 -6.95
CA PRO A 31 16.92 -18.75 -7.78
C PRO A 31 16.89 -20.02 -6.95
N ASP A 32 16.23 -21.03 -7.49
CA ASP A 32 16.23 -22.39 -6.96
C ASP A 32 17.63 -23.00 -7.15
N LEU A 33 18.50 -22.81 -6.18
CA LEU A 33 19.73 -23.56 -6.10
C LEU A 33 19.37 -25.01 -5.78
N ALA A 34 19.51 -25.89 -6.75
CA ALA A 34 19.11 -27.29 -6.78
C ALA A 34 18.83 -27.93 -5.41
N GLY A 35 17.57 -28.17 -5.07
CA GLY A 35 17.13 -28.75 -3.79
C GLY A 35 16.72 -27.76 -2.69
N TRP A 36 16.80 -26.44 -2.89
CA TRP A 36 16.63 -25.42 -1.86
C TRP A 36 15.32 -24.61 -1.94
N ARG A 37 14.32 -25.06 -2.70
CA ARG A 37 12.98 -24.40 -2.69
C ARG A 37 12.44 -24.19 -1.28
N MET A 38 12.73 -25.10 -0.36
CA MET A 38 12.29 -24.99 1.03
C MET A 38 12.99 -23.82 1.76
N GLU A 39 14.25 -23.54 1.45
CA GLU A 39 14.96 -22.42 2.06
C GLU A 39 14.47 -21.06 1.53
N GLN A 40 14.22 -20.97 0.24
CA GLN A 40 13.57 -19.82 -0.38
C GLN A 40 12.23 -19.53 0.30
N TYR A 41 11.39 -20.55 0.46
CA TYR A 41 10.12 -20.41 1.16
C TYR A 41 10.29 -20.01 2.63
N ARG A 42 11.27 -20.58 3.34
CA ARG A 42 11.57 -20.19 4.73
C ARG A 42 11.92 -18.73 4.87
N ARG A 43 12.74 -18.18 3.99
CA ARG A 43 13.07 -16.75 3.97
C ARG A 43 11.83 -15.90 3.75
N ILE A 44 10.99 -16.24 2.77
CA ILE A 44 9.74 -15.56 2.50
C ILE A 44 8.81 -15.64 3.73
N PHE A 45 8.67 -16.81 4.39
CA PHE A 45 7.85 -16.94 5.61
C PHE A 45 8.35 -16.04 6.74
N ALA A 46 9.65 -16.10 7.00
CA ALA A 46 10.26 -15.30 8.07
C ALA A 46 10.06 -13.80 7.84
N TYR A 47 10.21 -13.34 6.59
CA TYR A 47 10.15 -11.93 6.27
C TYR A 47 8.73 -11.39 6.13
N THR A 48 7.81 -12.18 5.58
CA THR A 48 6.41 -11.76 5.42
C THR A 48 5.56 -12.00 6.67
N GLY A 49 5.99 -12.88 7.56
CA GLY A 49 5.21 -13.32 8.73
C GLY A 49 4.02 -14.20 8.36
N LYS A 50 3.98 -14.76 7.13
CA LYS A 50 2.89 -15.62 6.66
C LYS A 50 3.16 -17.08 6.97
N SER A 51 2.08 -17.89 7.07
CA SER A 51 2.21 -19.34 7.21
C SER A 51 2.74 -19.99 5.94
N LYS A 52 3.40 -21.15 6.08
CA LYS A 52 3.90 -21.93 4.97
C LYS A 52 2.82 -22.22 3.92
N SER A 53 1.64 -22.66 4.35
CA SER A 53 0.52 -23.00 3.45
C SER A 53 0.05 -21.78 2.66
N PHE A 54 0.04 -20.58 3.29
CA PHE A 54 -0.36 -19.36 2.63
C PHE A 54 0.64 -18.94 1.54
N VAL A 55 1.96 -19.00 1.83
CA VAL A 55 2.99 -18.70 0.83
C VAL A 55 2.97 -19.73 -0.31
N LEU A 56 2.82 -21.01 0.01
CA LEU A 56 2.70 -22.06 -1.01
C LEU A 56 1.48 -21.83 -1.94
N SER A 57 0.40 -21.23 -1.45
CA SER A 57 -0.76 -20.91 -2.30
C SER A 57 -0.44 -19.88 -3.38
N TRP A 58 0.50 -18.98 -3.15
CA TRP A 58 0.97 -18.04 -4.17
C TRP A 58 1.67 -18.74 -5.33
N PHE A 59 2.48 -19.77 -5.02
CA PHE A 59 3.26 -20.50 -6.02
C PHE A 59 2.44 -21.59 -6.72
N ASN A 60 1.62 -22.34 -5.98
CA ASN A 60 1.02 -23.57 -6.49
C ASN A 60 -0.47 -23.43 -6.88
N HIS A 61 -1.20 -22.46 -6.32
CA HIS A 61 -2.66 -22.40 -6.45
C HIS A 61 -3.18 -21.14 -7.13
N GLY A 62 -2.32 -20.38 -7.81
CA GLY A 62 -2.75 -19.19 -8.56
C GLY A 62 -3.27 -18.02 -7.73
N VAL A 63 -3.11 -18.07 -6.39
CA VAL A 63 -3.51 -16.97 -5.51
C VAL A 63 -2.62 -15.76 -5.77
N LYS A 64 -3.22 -14.59 -6.01
CA LYS A 64 -2.45 -13.35 -6.19
C LYS A 64 -1.76 -12.98 -4.88
N LEU A 65 -0.46 -12.76 -4.95
CA LEU A 65 0.36 -12.27 -3.83
C LEU A 65 -0.14 -10.88 -3.41
N PRO A 66 -0.39 -10.59 -2.11
CA PRO A 66 -0.73 -9.24 -1.68
C PRO A 66 0.40 -8.25 -1.93
N LEU A 67 0.09 -7.01 -2.33
CA LEU A 67 1.10 -6.00 -2.63
C LEU A 67 2.04 -5.72 -1.46
N VAL A 68 1.53 -5.70 -0.22
CA VAL A 68 2.38 -5.52 0.97
C VAL A 68 3.41 -6.65 1.13
N ASP A 69 3.05 -7.87 0.78
CA ASP A 69 3.97 -9.00 0.84
C ASP A 69 4.97 -8.97 -0.33
N LEU A 70 4.56 -8.49 -1.51
CA LEU A 70 5.48 -8.21 -2.62
C LEU A 70 6.51 -7.14 -2.23
N CYS A 71 6.09 -6.04 -1.61
CA CYS A 71 7.01 -5.01 -1.11
C CYS A 71 8.02 -5.56 -0.11
N LYS A 72 7.59 -6.43 0.81
CA LYS A 72 8.48 -7.11 1.74
C LYS A 72 9.49 -8.00 1.03
N ILE A 73 9.03 -8.79 0.04
CA ILE A 73 9.90 -9.67 -0.74
C ILE A 73 10.90 -8.84 -1.56
N SER A 74 10.48 -7.74 -2.19
CA SER A 74 11.38 -6.86 -2.95
C SER A 74 12.47 -6.28 -2.06
N ASN A 75 12.14 -5.82 -0.84
CA ASN A 75 13.12 -5.36 0.15
C ASN A 75 14.09 -6.48 0.57
N LEU A 76 13.59 -7.71 0.79
CA LEU A 76 14.44 -8.87 1.11
C LEU A 76 15.44 -9.18 -0.01
N MET A 77 15.02 -8.99 -1.26
CA MET A 77 15.87 -9.23 -2.45
C MET A 77 16.80 -8.05 -2.78
N GLY A 78 16.60 -6.88 -2.19
CA GLY A 78 17.28 -5.65 -2.59
C GLY A 78 16.92 -5.20 -4.01
N ILE A 79 15.70 -5.49 -4.45
CA ILE A 79 15.19 -5.16 -5.78
C ILE A 79 14.08 -4.12 -5.63
N ASN A 80 14.08 -3.10 -6.50
CA ASN A 80 13.00 -2.11 -6.52
C ASN A 80 11.66 -2.77 -6.84
N VAL A 81 10.60 -2.46 -6.09
CA VAL A 81 9.29 -3.08 -6.26
C VAL A 81 8.68 -2.81 -7.63
N TYR A 82 8.95 -1.67 -8.26
CA TYR A 82 8.50 -1.39 -9.63
C TYR A 82 9.12 -2.35 -10.66
N SER A 83 10.37 -2.78 -10.45
CA SER A 83 11.04 -3.75 -11.31
C SER A 83 10.41 -5.14 -11.20
N MET A 84 9.87 -5.48 -10.00
CA MET A 84 9.12 -6.72 -9.80
C MET A 84 7.80 -6.77 -10.61
N LEU A 85 7.32 -5.63 -11.08
CA LEU A 85 6.09 -5.47 -11.85
C LEU A 85 6.32 -5.37 -13.36
N LYS A 86 7.56 -5.53 -13.83
CA LYS A 86 7.95 -5.48 -15.24
C LYS A 86 8.48 -6.83 -15.71
N LYS A 87 8.31 -7.16 -16.98
CA LYS A 87 8.87 -8.37 -17.57
C LYS A 87 10.38 -8.21 -17.78
N ASN A 88 11.20 -9.03 -17.12
CA ASN A 88 12.66 -8.89 -17.13
C ASN A 88 13.37 -10.02 -17.88
N GLY A 89 12.91 -11.25 -17.81
CA GLY A 89 13.47 -12.38 -18.53
C GLY A 89 14.70 -13.06 -17.88
N SER A 90 15.44 -12.38 -16.99
CA SER A 90 16.55 -12.94 -16.21
C SER A 90 16.80 -12.16 -14.92
N TYR A 91 17.65 -12.72 -14.03
CA TYR A 91 18.06 -12.04 -12.79
C TYR A 91 18.90 -10.78 -13.08
N GLU A 92 19.81 -10.87 -14.04
CA GLU A 92 20.66 -9.73 -14.44
C GLU A 92 19.82 -8.57 -14.99
N ALA A 93 18.85 -8.87 -15.85
CA ALA A 93 17.92 -7.88 -16.37
C ALA A 93 17.06 -7.25 -15.27
N LEU A 94 16.54 -8.06 -14.33
CA LEU A 94 15.81 -7.60 -13.18
C LEU A 94 16.63 -6.65 -12.30
N LYS A 95 17.90 -6.99 -12.04
CA LYS A 95 18.81 -6.16 -11.26
C LYS A 95 19.15 -4.85 -11.96
N GLN A 96 19.41 -4.89 -13.27
CA GLN A 96 19.66 -3.69 -14.07
C GLN A 96 18.43 -2.78 -14.09
N GLN A 97 17.24 -3.34 -14.29
CA GLN A 97 15.97 -2.60 -14.22
C GLN A 97 15.77 -1.98 -12.83
N SER A 98 16.11 -2.71 -11.75
CA SER A 98 16.03 -2.21 -10.39
C SER A 98 16.92 -0.98 -10.16
N GLN A 99 18.13 -0.96 -10.69
CA GLN A 99 19.01 0.21 -10.60
C GLN A 99 18.41 1.43 -11.32
N GLN A 100 17.82 1.23 -12.50
CA GLN A 100 17.13 2.30 -13.24
C GLN A 100 15.90 2.81 -12.47
N ASP A 101 15.10 1.91 -11.93
CA ASP A 101 13.89 2.27 -11.19
C ASP A 101 14.21 2.99 -9.88
N ASN A 102 15.34 2.67 -9.22
CA ASN A 102 15.82 3.41 -8.05
C ASN A 102 16.13 4.88 -8.39
N LEU A 103 16.71 5.15 -9.56
CA LEU A 103 16.99 6.53 -10.00
C LEU A 103 15.71 7.33 -10.29
N VAL A 104 14.66 6.66 -10.75
CA VAL A 104 13.40 7.32 -11.15
C VAL A 104 12.42 7.45 -9.99
N PHE A 105 12.25 6.39 -9.20
CA PHE A 105 11.20 6.27 -8.18
C PHE A 105 11.73 6.34 -6.74
N GLY A 106 13.04 6.22 -6.55
CA GLY A 106 13.69 6.09 -5.25
C GLY A 106 13.79 4.64 -4.77
N GLU A 107 14.72 4.42 -3.86
CA GLU A 107 14.99 3.08 -3.29
C GLU A 107 13.93 2.66 -2.26
N ASP A 108 13.29 3.62 -1.60
CA ASP A 108 12.42 3.40 -0.44
C ASP A 108 10.94 3.16 -0.77
N VAL A 109 10.58 3.02 -2.04
CA VAL A 109 9.16 2.91 -2.46
C VAL A 109 8.42 1.79 -1.74
N ALA A 110 9.04 0.61 -1.63
CA ALA A 110 8.44 -0.53 -0.94
C ALA A 110 8.26 -0.26 0.55
N THR A 111 9.23 0.40 1.19
CA THR A 111 9.17 0.81 2.60
C THR A 111 8.06 1.83 2.84
N ILE A 112 7.98 2.87 2.00
CA ILE A 112 6.92 3.88 2.04
C ILE A 112 5.54 3.22 1.93
N TYR A 113 5.37 2.27 1.00
CA TYR A 113 4.11 1.55 0.88
C TYR A 113 3.76 0.75 2.14
N ILE A 114 4.72 0.03 2.71
CA ILE A 114 4.52 -0.78 3.93
C ILE A 114 4.13 0.12 5.11
N GLU A 115 4.78 1.26 5.30
CA GLU A 115 4.48 2.23 6.35
C GLU A 115 3.05 2.77 6.21
N VAL A 116 2.71 3.29 5.03
CA VAL A 116 1.37 3.84 4.76
C VAL A 116 0.28 2.76 4.89
N PHE A 117 0.54 1.54 4.40
CA PHE A 117 -0.39 0.43 4.54
C PHE A 117 -0.63 0.04 6.00
N ASN A 118 0.42 -0.02 6.82
CA ASN A 118 0.31 -0.35 8.23
C ASN A 118 -0.41 0.76 9.00
N ALA A 119 -0.09 2.03 8.75
CA ALA A 119 -0.78 3.18 9.31
C ALA A 119 -2.27 3.17 8.97
N HIS A 120 -2.62 2.95 7.71
CA HIS A 120 -4.01 2.81 7.26
C HIS A 120 -4.75 1.68 7.98
N ARG A 121 -4.12 0.52 8.17
CA ARG A 121 -4.74 -0.63 8.87
C ARG A 121 -4.95 -0.41 10.35
N SER A 122 -4.10 0.36 11.00
CA SER A 122 -4.16 0.67 12.43
C SER A 122 -4.93 1.95 12.74
N ALA A 123 -5.25 2.76 11.71
CA ALA A 123 -5.88 4.06 11.88
C ALA A 123 -7.19 4.00 12.68
N ASP A 124 -7.30 4.90 13.64
CA ASP A 124 -8.56 5.12 14.36
C ASP A 124 -9.56 5.82 13.43
N LYS A 125 -10.80 5.39 13.48
CA LYS A 125 -11.86 5.96 12.67
C LYS A 125 -12.08 7.45 12.94
N SER A 126 -11.96 7.88 14.20
CA SER A 126 -12.14 9.29 14.56
C SER A 126 -11.12 10.16 13.86
N VAL A 127 -9.84 9.77 13.88
CA VAL A 127 -8.74 10.52 13.23
C VAL A 127 -9.01 10.70 11.73
N VAL A 128 -9.39 9.61 11.05
CA VAL A 128 -9.69 9.67 9.60
C VAL A 128 -10.90 10.56 9.32
N VAL A 129 -11.95 10.46 10.15
CA VAL A 129 -13.16 11.29 9.98
C VAL A 129 -12.87 12.75 10.23
N ASP A 130 -12.14 13.07 11.30
CA ASP A 130 -11.77 14.44 11.65
C ASP A 130 -10.94 15.11 10.53
N LYS A 131 -9.95 14.37 9.98
CA LYS A 131 -9.15 14.87 8.86
C LYS A 131 -9.99 15.04 7.58
N LEU A 132 -10.92 14.13 7.30
CA LEU A 132 -11.85 14.29 6.18
C LEU A 132 -12.79 15.49 6.38
N GLU A 133 -13.19 15.79 7.61
CA GLU A 133 -13.99 16.99 7.92
C GLU A 133 -13.19 18.27 7.75
N GLU A 134 -11.94 18.26 8.14
CA GLU A 134 -11.01 19.37 7.93
C GLU A 134 -10.85 19.67 6.43
N CYS A 135 -10.54 18.64 5.62
CA CYS A 135 -10.25 18.81 4.19
C CYS A 135 -11.50 19.05 3.33
N TYR A 136 -12.64 18.44 3.68
CA TYR A 136 -13.82 18.38 2.81
C TYR A 136 -15.11 18.89 3.44
N GLY A 137 -15.03 19.42 4.66
CA GLY A 137 -16.16 19.98 5.41
C GLY A 137 -16.96 18.96 6.21
N LYS A 138 -17.66 19.46 7.21
CA LYS A 138 -18.50 18.64 8.11
C LYS A 138 -19.67 18.04 7.37
N SER A 139 -20.00 16.78 7.73
CA SER A 139 -21.20 16.12 7.24
C SER A 139 -22.40 16.49 8.12
N THR A 140 -23.00 17.64 7.88
CA THR A 140 -24.15 18.11 8.67
C THR A 140 -25.47 17.53 8.19
N ASP A 141 -25.55 17.05 6.92
CA ASP A 141 -26.77 16.51 6.33
C ASP A 141 -26.55 15.29 5.44
N TYR A 142 -27.62 14.49 5.27
CA TYR A 142 -27.69 13.28 4.44
C TYR A 142 -27.33 13.51 2.95
N HIS A 143 -27.31 14.77 2.51
CA HIS A 143 -26.99 15.23 1.16
C HIS A 143 -25.78 16.17 1.15
N SER A 144 -24.85 16.00 2.08
CA SER A 144 -23.74 16.93 2.25
C SER A 144 -22.80 16.93 1.05
N GLY A 145 -22.36 18.11 0.66
CA GLY A 145 -21.36 18.32 -0.38
C GLY A 145 -20.06 17.53 -0.17
N ARG A 146 -19.76 17.06 1.07
CA ARG A 146 -18.65 16.16 1.37
C ARG A 146 -18.83 14.80 0.68
N MET A 147 -20.02 14.18 0.78
CA MET A 147 -20.27 12.88 0.12
C MET A 147 -20.07 12.99 -1.40
N GLU A 148 -20.57 14.07 -2.01
CA GLU A 148 -20.44 14.28 -3.45
C GLU A 148 -18.98 14.53 -3.87
N ARG A 149 -18.24 15.35 -3.11
CA ARG A 149 -16.81 15.57 -3.34
C ARG A 149 -16.01 14.28 -3.20
N VAL A 150 -16.16 13.56 -2.09
CA VAL A 150 -15.42 12.32 -1.84
C VAL A 150 -15.74 11.25 -2.88
N THR A 151 -17.02 11.08 -3.25
CA THR A 151 -17.38 10.11 -4.30
C THR A 151 -16.91 10.55 -5.69
N GLY A 152 -16.91 11.84 -5.98
CA GLY A 152 -16.35 12.39 -7.24
C GLY A 152 -14.85 12.13 -7.37
N ILE A 153 -14.07 12.37 -6.31
CA ILE A 153 -12.62 12.16 -6.30
C ILE A 153 -12.26 10.65 -6.38
N THR A 154 -12.95 9.83 -5.59
CA THR A 154 -12.62 8.41 -5.46
C THR A 154 -13.24 7.52 -6.53
N GLY A 155 -14.26 7.99 -7.23
CA GLY A 155 -15.08 7.20 -8.13
C GLY A 155 -16.02 6.22 -7.42
N ALA A 156 -16.17 6.33 -6.10
CA ALA A 156 -16.98 5.42 -5.32
C ALA A 156 -18.48 5.72 -5.43
N THR A 157 -19.32 4.70 -5.23
CA THR A 157 -20.76 4.90 -5.12
C THR A 157 -21.16 5.50 -3.78
N LYS A 158 -22.33 6.16 -3.71
CA LYS A 158 -22.89 6.65 -2.45
C LYS A 158 -23.08 5.53 -1.41
N VAL A 159 -23.36 4.31 -1.85
CA VAL A 159 -23.49 3.13 -0.98
C VAL A 159 -22.13 2.75 -0.38
N ALA A 160 -21.07 2.72 -1.19
CA ALA A 160 -19.72 2.46 -0.71
C ALA A 160 -19.29 3.52 0.31
N TYR A 161 -19.47 4.81 0.01
CA TYR A 161 -19.21 5.90 0.94
C TYR A 161 -19.88 5.69 2.31
N ARG A 162 -21.20 5.40 2.32
CA ARG A 162 -21.95 5.13 3.56
C ARG A 162 -21.39 3.93 4.32
N SER A 163 -20.99 2.86 3.62
CA SER A 163 -20.41 1.67 4.24
C SER A 163 -19.07 1.94 4.91
N TRP A 164 -18.26 2.87 4.38
CA TRP A 164 -16.98 3.24 4.95
C TRP A 164 -17.12 3.86 6.35
N PHE A 165 -18.17 4.66 6.56
CA PHE A 165 -18.41 5.44 7.78
C PHE A 165 -19.55 4.88 8.66
N ALA A 166 -19.99 3.64 8.43
CA ALA A 166 -21.06 3.02 9.23
C ALA A 166 -20.74 3.09 10.73
N ARG A 167 -21.74 3.57 11.53
CA ARG A 167 -21.58 3.83 12.98
C ARG A 167 -21.17 2.61 13.80
N SER A 168 -21.55 1.42 13.38
CA SER A 168 -21.27 0.16 14.08
C SER A 168 -19.81 -0.31 14.00
N ARG A 169 -18.90 0.44 13.38
CA ARG A 169 -17.53 0.01 13.13
C ARG A 169 -16.51 0.93 13.79
N THR A 170 -15.54 0.33 14.45
CA THR A 170 -14.40 1.04 15.08
C THR A 170 -13.32 1.42 14.06
N ARG A 171 -13.28 0.76 12.89
CA ARG A 171 -12.27 1.02 11.85
C ARG A 171 -12.91 1.51 10.56
N VAL A 172 -12.24 2.43 9.89
CA VAL A 172 -12.62 2.90 8.56
C VAL A 172 -12.36 1.80 7.53
N ARG A 173 -13.30 1.59 6.61
CA ARG A 173 -13.15 0.69 5.46
C ARG A 173 -12.92 1.44 4.15
N LEU A 174 -12.42 2.65 4.23
CA LEU A 174 -12.03 3.39 3.05
C LEU A 174 -10.81 2.70 2.41
N PRO A 175 -10.87 2.31 1.14
CA PRO A 175 -9.73 1.67 0.46
C PRO A 175 -8.51 2.58 0.44
N LEU A 176 -7.31 2.01 0.45
CA LEU A 176 -6.06 2.77 0.51
C LEU A 176 -5.87 3.64 -0.74
N ASP A 177 -6.24 3.15 -1.93
CA ASP A 177 -6.20 3.93 -3.17
C ASP A 177 -7.13 5.15 -3.12
N ALA A 178 -8.31 5.00 -2.51
CA ALA A 178 -9.24 6.10 -2.29
C ALA A 178 -8.66 7.13 -1.32
N MET A 179 -7.98 6.69 -0.24
CA MET A 179 -7.28 7.59 0.68
C MET A 179 -6.15 8.37 -0.02
N CYS A 180 -5.37 7.69 -0.87
CA CYS A 180 -4.33 8.36 -1.66
C CYS A 180 -4.92 9.46 -2.56
N LYS A 181 -6.01 9.18 -3.27
CA LYS A 181 -6.69 10.17 -4.12
C LYS A 181 -7.16 11.38 -3.33
N LEU A 182 -7.72 11.16 -2.14
CA LEU A 182 -8.17 12.24 -1.26
C LEU A 182 -6.99 13.07 -0.73
N ALA A 183 -5.91 12.44 -0.30
CA ALA A 183 -4.71 13.14 0.17
C ALA A 183 -4.09 14.01 -0.94
N ILE A 184 -4.02 13.50 -2.17
CA ILE A 184 -3.51 14.22 -3.34
C ILE A 184 -4.39 15.45 -3.64
N GLU A 185 -5.70 15.28 -3.66
CA GLU A 185 -6.64 16.38 -3.96
C GLU A 185 -6.62 17.45 -2.88
N ALA A 186 -6.53 17.06 -1.61
CA ALA A 186 -6.42 17.99 -0.49
C ALA A 186 -5.03 18.61 -0.36
N ASN A 187 -4.03 18.14 -1.10
CA ASN A 187 -2.62 18.53 -1.01
C ASN A 187 -2.04 18.40 0.42
N VAL A 188 -2.34 17.29 1.08
CA VAL A 188 -1.83 16.95 2.43
C VAL A 188 -1.04 15.65 2.41
N ASP A 189 -0.14 15.44 3.38
CA ASP A 189 0.52 14.14 3.51
C ASP A 189 -0.51 13.08 3.92
N ILE A 190 -0.49 11.92 3.25
CA ILE A 190 -1.42 10.81 3.53
C ILE A 190 -1.34 10.34 4.98
N MET A 191 -0.20 10.45 5.63
CA MET A 191 -0.02 10.07 7.03
C MET A 191 -0.86 10.91 7.99
N GLU A 192 -1.21 12.13 7.62
CA GLU A 192 -2.08 13.00 8.44
C GLU A 192 -3.50 12.44 8.60
N PHE A 193 -3.93 11.54 7.71
CA PHE A 193 -5.20 10.83 7.87
C PHE A 193 -5.15 9.69 8.87
N PHE A 194 -3.98 9.26 9.31
CA PHE A 194 -3.82 8.05 10.11
C PHE A 194 -3.27 8.31 11.51
N VAL A 195 -2.59 9.42 11.70
CA VAL A 195 -1.91 9.79 12.95
C VAL A 195 -2.58 11.03 13.51
N LYS A 196 -2.94 11.02 14.81
CA LYS A 196 -3.34 12.25 15.50
C LYS A 196 -2.18 13.23 15.47
N PRO A 197 -2.44 14.53 15.20
CA PRO A 197 -1.44 15.55 15.49
C PRO A 197 -1.00 15.34 16.95
N GLU A 198 0.31 15.31 17.19
CA GLU A 198 0.81 15.38 18.56
C GLU A 198 0.22 16.65 19.16
N GLU A 199 -0.51 16.53 20.27
CA GLU A 199 -0.88 17.69 21.05
C GLU A 199 0.46 18.33 21.46
N GLU A 200 0.79 19.48 20.89
CA GLU A 200 1.89 20.30 21.39
C GLU A 200 1.61 20.46 22.88
N ASN A 201 2.30 19.65 23.70
CA ASN A 201 2.32 19.84 25.14
C ASN A 201 2.87 21.23 25.34
N GLY A 202 1.95 22.18 25.46
CA GLY A 202 2.26 23.54 25.83
C GLY A 202 3.06 23.48 27.14
N VAL A 203 4.35 23.68 27.01
CA VAL A 203 5.20 24.05 28.12
C VAL A 203 4.65 25.37 28.59
N LEU A 204 3.72 25.33 29.53
CA LEU A 204 3.41 26.48 30.38
C LEU A 204 4.69 26.78 31.13
N GLU A 205 5.51 27.67 30.61
CA GLU A 205 6.51 28.38 31.37
C GLU A 205 5.78 29.15 32.49
N ASN A 206 5.95 28.66 33.69
CA ASN A 206 5.69 29.40 34.93
C ASN A 206 6.97 30.04 35.41
#